data_0fc765d2e734d2a7ce0b1459d3dd8a37
#
_entry.id   0fc765d2e734d2a7ce0b1459d3dd8a37
#
_cell.length_a   1.000
_cell.length_b   1.000
_cell.length_c   1.000
_cell.angle_alpha   90.00
_cell.angle_beta   90.00
_cell.angle_gamma   90.00
#
_symmetry.space_group_name_H-M   'P 1'
#
loop_
_entity.id
_entity.type
_entity.pdbx_description
1 polymer ?
#
loop_
_entity_poly.entity_id
_entity_poly.type
_entity_poly.pdbx_seq_one_letter_code
_entity_poly.pdbx_strand_id
1 'polypeptide(L)'
;GICGAFNGFLVAKLNIQPMVATLILYTAGRGIAQLITDGQITYIRVKSYQVFGSYVGKFPIPMPVVIAIIVVIIAYVILKKTALGLYIESVGINGTASRLVGLNSTMIKFLTYLICGVLAGVAGFVASSRIYSADANNIGLNLEMDAILAVALGGNVLGGGKFSLMGSVIGAYTIQALTTTLYAMNVKADQLPVYKAIVVVIIVTLQSPVFQSFIAKQRAKKAA
;
A
#
# COMPACT_ATOMS: atom_id res chain seq x y z
N GLY A 1 1.56 -13.13 6.64
CA GLY A 1 1.04 -14.21 5.78
C GLY A 1 -0.34 -14.69 6.24
N ILE A 2 -0.50 -15.13 7.50
CA ILE A 2 -1.77 -15.71 8.01
C ILE A 2 -2.95 -14.75 7.84
N CYS A 3 -2.80 -13.50 8.23
CA CYS A 3 -3.85 -12.48 8.06
C CYS A 3 -4.21 -12.24 6.59
N GLY A 4 -3.20 -12.25 5.69
CA GLY A 4 -3.43 -12.14 4.25
C GLY A 4 -4.17 -13.36 3.69
N ALA A 5 -3.80 -14.57 4.15
CA ALA A 5 -4.50 -15.80 3.78
C ALA A 5 -5.96 -15.79 4.27
N PHE A 6 -6.22 -15.31 5.48
CA PHE A 6 -7.56 -15.18 6.04
C PHE A 6 -8.42 -14.23 5.19
N ASN A 7 -7.95 -13.03 4.89
CA ASN A 7 -8.65 -12.10 4.00
C ASN A 7 -8.85 -12.68 2.59
N GLY A 8 -7.81 -13.32 2.05
CA GLY A 8 -7.89 -14.00 0.77
C GLY A 8 -8.98 -15.08 0.73
N PHE A 9 -9.14 -15.84 1.81
CA PHE A 9 -10.18 -16.84 1.95
C PHE A 9 -11.57 -16.19 1.98
N LEU A 10 -11.78 -15.14 2.80
CA LEU A 10 -13.05 -14.43 2.91
C LEU A 10 -13.49 -13.84 1.55
N VAL A 11 -12.57 -13.18 0.86
CA VAL A 11 -12.89 -12.49 -0.40
C VAL A 11 -12.96 -13.45 -1.58
N ALA A 12 -12.01 -14.39 -1.69
CA ALA A 12 -11.91 -15.24 -2.88
C ALA A 12 -12.85 -16.44 -2.84
N LYS A 13 -13.11 -17.02 -1.65
CA LYS A 13 -13.93 -18.24 -1.52
C LYS A 13 -15.35 -17.93 -1.02
N LEU A 14 -15.49 -17.04 -0.05
CA LEU A 14 -16.80 -16.68 0.49
C LEU A 14 -17.46 -15.50 -0.25
N ASN A 15 -16.76 -14.90 -1.23
CA ASN A 15 -17.24 -13.74 -2.01
C ASN A 15 -17.71 -12.55 -1.13
N ILE A 16 -17.13 -12.39 0.05
CA ILE A 16 -17.40 -11.24 0.92
C ILE A 16 -16.82 -9.99 0.22
N GLN A 17 -17.53 -8.88 0.34
CA GLN A 17 -17.06 -7.60 -0.22
C GLN A 17 -15.66 -7.26 0.34
N PRO A 18 -14.68 -6.97 -0.53
CA PRO A 18 -13.29 -6.75 -0.13
C PRO A 18 -13.10 -5.73 0.99
N MET A 19 -13.79 -4.59 0.91
CA MET A 19 -13.71 -3.54 1.94
C MET A 19 -14.18 -4.04 3.31
N VAL A 20 -15.28 -4.80 3.37
CA VAL A 20 -15.82 -5.33 4.61
C VAL A 20 -14.86 -6.34 5.23
N ALA A 21 -14.34 -7.28 4.44
CA ALA A 21 -13.39 -8.29 4.91
C ALA A 21 -12.12 -7.65 5.49
N THR A 22 -11.57 -6.64 4.81
CA THR A 22 -10.35 -5.96 5.26
C THR A 22 -10.59 -5.09 6.50
N LEU A 23 -11.74 -4.42 6.62
CA LEU A 23 -12.10 -3.67 7.83
C LEU A 23 -12.29 -4.57 9.05
N ILE A 24 -12.91 -5.75 8.89
CA ILE A 24 -13.02 -6.74 9.95
C ILE A 24 -11.62 -7.15 10.45
N LEU A 25 -10.70 -7.47 9.52
CA LEU A 25 -9.35 -7.84 9.91
C LEU A 25 -8.56 -6.66 10.51
N TYR A 26 -8.79 -5.45 10.04
CA TYR A 26 -8.16 -4.24 10.60
C TYR A 26 -8.52 -4.08 12.09
N THR A 27 -9.79 -4.16 12.44
CA THR A 27 -10.25 -4.02 13.83
C THR A 27 -9.84 -5.21 14.69
N ALA A 28 -10.09 -6.44 14.21
CA ALA A 28 -9.72 -7.66 14.91
C ALA A 28 -8.20 -7.81 15.09
N GLY A 29 -7.42 -7.52 14.04
CA GLY A 29 -5.96 -7.61 14.07
C GLY A 29 -5.33 -6.63 15.05
N ARG A 30 -5.85 -5.40 15.13
CA ARG A 30 -5.42 -4.42 16.12
C ARG A 30 -5.80 -4.85 17.56
N GLY A 31 -7.01 -5.37 17.76
CA GLY A 31 -7.42 -5.92 19.04
C GLY A 31 -6.54 -7.09 19.50
N ILE A 32 -6.20 -8.02 18.60
CA ILE A 32 -5.28 -9.12 18.90
C ILE A 32 -3.89 -8.60 19.26
N ALA A 33 -3.37 -7.61 18.52
CA ALA A 33 -2.07 -7.01 18.82
C ALA A 33 -2.06 -6.34 20.20
N GLN A 34 -3.14 -5.63 20.57
CA GLN A 34 -3.29 -5.04 21.90
C GLN A 34 -3.38 -6.10 23.02
N LEU A 35 -4.08 -7.21 22.79
CA LEU A 35 -4.13 -8.32 23.74
C LEU A 35 -2.76 -8.97 23.97
N ILE A 36 -1.95 -9.11 22.92
CA ILE A 36 -0.60 -9.69 23.02
C ILE A 36 0.36 -8.77 23.79
N THR A 37 0.17 -7.46 23.71
CA THR A 37 1.04 -6.46 24.34
C THR A 37 0.46 -5.90 25.63
N ASP A 38 -0.69 -6.39 26.11
CA ASP A 38 -1.47 -5.82 27.22
C ASP A 38 -1.69 -4.31 27.08
N GLY A 39 -1.80 -3.83 25.83
CA GLY A 39 -1.92 -2.41 25.50
C GLY A 39 -0.69 -1.56 25.79
N GLN A 40 0.42 -2.18 26.21
CA GLN A 40 1.67 -1.50 26.57
C GLN A 40 2.63 -1.41 25.40
N ILE A 41 3.47 -0.37 25.40
CA ILE A 41 4.54 -0.23 24.44
C ILE A 41 5.71 -1.14 24.84
N THR A 42 6.00 -2.15 24.02
CA THR A 42 7.12 -3.08 24.27
C THR A 42 8.39 -2.56 23.62
N TYR A 43 9.39 -2.20 24.41
CA TYR A 43 10.69 -1.76 23.90
C TYR A 43 11.61 -2.93 23.56
N ILE A 44 12.20 -2.89 22.35
CA ILE A 44 13.06 -3.95 21.84
C ILE A 44 14.53 -3.47 21.93
N ARG A 45 15.30 -4.06 22.85
CA ARG A 45 16.70 -3.69 23.12
C ARG A 45 17.72 -4.56 22.40
N VAL A 46 17.28 -5.49 21.55
CA VAL A 46 18.16 -6.41 20.82
C VAL A 46 18.85 -5.67 19.68
N LYS A 47 20.17 -5.57 19.72
CA LYS A 47 20.98 -4.86 18.71
C LYS A 47 20.76 -5.40 17.29
N SER A 48 20.67 -6.71 17.11
CA SER A 48 20.42 -7.33 15.80
C SER A 48 19.09 -6.91 15.17
N TYR A 49 18.08 -6.64 15.99
CA TYR A 49 16.79 -6.12 15.53
C TYR A 49 16.87 -4.67 15.08
N GLN A 50 17.63 -3.86 15.84
CA GLN A 50 17.80 -2.43 15.57
C GLN A 50 18.52 -2.16 14.24
N VAL A 51 19.38 -3.07 13.79
CA VAL A 51 20.09 -2.97 12.51
C VAL A 51 19.14 -2.84 11.32
N PHE A 52 17.98 -3.52 11.36
CA PHE A 52 16.99 -3.44 10.27
C PHE A 52 16.30 -2.08 10.15
N GLY A 53 16.29 -1.28 11.21
CA GLY A 53 15.72 0.07 11.25
C GLY A 53 16.72 1.20 11.10
N SER A 54 18.04 0.90 11.14
CA SER A 54 19.11 1.89 11.15
C SER A 54 20.14 1.66 10.04
N TYR A 55 21.31 2.28 10.19
CA TYR A 55 22.43 2.10 9.27
C TYR A 55 23.22 0.83 9.59
N VAL A 56 23.69 0.11 8.57
CA VAL A 56 24.55 -1.05 8.71
C VAL A 56 26.02 -0.59 8.70
N GLY A 57 26.62 -0.48 9.87
CA GLY A 57 28.02 -0.12 10.02
C GLY A 57 28.37 1.23 9.39
N LYS A 58 29.34 1.26 8.47
CA LYS A 58 29.81 2.47 7.77
C LYS A 58 29.08 2.74 6.44
N PHE A 59 28.07 1.94 6.07
CA PHE A 59 27.34 2.14 4.84
C PHE A 59 26.42 3.38 4.94
N PRO A 60 26.46 4.30 3.96
CA PRO A 60 25.70 5.55 4.01
C PRO A 60 24.20 5.35 3.75
N ILE A 61 23.75 4.13 3.40
CA ILE A 61 22.37 3.82 3.05
C ILE A 61 21.67 3.14 4.24
N PRO A 62 20.52 3.66 4.72
CA PRO A 62 19.75 3.00 5.78
C PRO A 62 19.20 1.66 5.30
N MET A 63 19.22 0.65 6.18
CA MET A 63 18.72 -0.70 5.87
C MET A 63 17.25 -0.74 5.38
N PRO A 64 16.32 0.08 5.88
CA PRO A 64 14.97 0.17 5.35
C PRO A 64 14.90 0.46 3.84
N VAL A 65 15.80 1.30 3.33
CA VAL A 65 15.86 1.62 1.88
C VAL A 65 16.31 0.41 1.08
N VAL A 66 17.31 -0.32 1.56
CA VAL A 66 17.79 -1.56 0.92
C VAL A 66 16.67 -2.60 0.87
N ILE A 67 15.95 -2.81 1.98
CA ILE A 67 14.81 -3.72 2.05
C ILE A 67 13.72 -3.29 1.06
N ALA A 68 13.39 -2.00 1.01
CA ALA A 68 12.38 -1.48 0.08
C ALA A 68 12.78 -1.73 -1.39
N ILE A 69 14.03 -1.48 -1.76
CA ILE A 69 14.54 -1.75 -3.11
C ILE A 69 14.44 -3.24 -3.44
N ILE A 70 14.87 -4.13 -2.55
CA ILE A 70 14.79 -5.58 -2.74
C ILE A 70 13.32 -6.00 -2.94
N VAL A 71 12.41 -5.53 -2.11
CA VAL A 71 10.97 -5.84 -2.20
C VAL A 71 10.40 -5.36 -3.53
N VAL A 72 10.72 -4.14 -3.96
CA VAL A 72 10.27 -3.60 -5.25
C VAL A 72 10.83 -4.43 -6.42
N ILE A 73 12.09 -4.84 -6.37
CA ILE A 73 12.69 -5.71 -7.41
C ILE A 73 11.99 -7.06 -7.46
N ILE A 74 11.76 -7.70 -6.31
CA ILE A 74 11.05 -8.98 -6.22
C ILE A 74 9.63 -8.83 -6.79
N ALA A 75 8.89 -7.80 -6.37
CA ALA A 75 7.56 -7.51 -6.88
C ALA A 75 7.57 -7.26 -8.41
N TYR A 76 8.55 -6.52 -8.91
CA TYR A 76 8.72 -6.28 -10.35
C TYR A 76 8.95 -7.58 -11.12
N VAL A 77 9.83 -8.45 -10.63
CA VAL A 77 10.12 -9.75 -11.26
C VAL A 77 8.86 -10.61 -11.27
N ILE A 78 8.16 -10.72 -10.14
CA ILE A 78 6.91 -11.50 -10.05
C ILE A 78 5.86 -10.95 -11.02
N LEU A 79 5.64 -9.66 -11.07
CA LEU A 79 4.57 -9.05 -11.84
C LEU A 79 4.90 -8.91 -13.34
N LYS A 80 6.17 -8.73 -13.73
CA LYS A 80 6.55 -8.49 -15.13
C LYS A 80 7.22 -9.67 -15.81
N LYS A 81 7.83 -10.58 -15.05
CA LYS A 81 8.58 -11.71 -15.59
C LYS A 81 7.88 -13.06 -15.39
N THR A 82 6.78 -13.10 -14.64
CA THR A 82 5.99 -14.32 -14.47
C THR A 82 4.57 -14.18 -15.03
N ALA A 83 3.93 -15.29 -15.31
CA ALA A 83 2.54 -15.33 -15.76
C ALA A 83 1.56 -14.79 -14.70
N LEU A 84 1.98 -14.75 -13.44
CA LEU A 84 1.12 -14.33 -12.32
C LEU A 84 0.67 -12.87 -12.46
N GLY A 85 1.54 -11.97 -12.92
CA GLY A 85 1.18 -10.58 -13.17
C GLY A 85 0.11 -10.42 -14.24
N LEU A 86 0.22 -11.17 -15.35
CA LEU A 86 -0.78 -11.18 -16.41
C LEU A 86 -2.12 -11.74 -15.91
N TYR A 87 -2.08 -12.77 -15.08
CA TYR A 87 -3.29 -13.36 -14.50
C TYR A 87 -3.98 -12.40 -13.52
N ILE A 88 -3.22 -11.70 -12.68
CA ILE A 88 -3.76 -10.67 -11.77
C ILE A 88 -4.44 -9.56 -12.58
N GLU A 89 -3.80 -9.07 -13.64
CA GLU A 89 -4.36 -8.02 -14.51
C GLU A 89 -5.64 -8.51 -15.21
N SER A 90 -5.63 -9.71 -15.77
CA SER A 90 -6.78 -10.31 -16.45
C SER A 90 -7.98 -10.49 -15.50
N VAL A 91 -7.75 -11.03 -14.31
CA VAL A 91 -8.79 -11.22 -13.28
C VAL A 91 -9.28 -9.87 -12.74
N GLY A 92 -8.39 -8.86 -12.67
CA GLY A 92 -8.75 -7.49 -12.29
C GLY A 92 -9.63 -6.79 -13.31
N ILE A 93 -9.46 -7.04 -14.61
CA ILE A 93 -10.30 -6.48 -15.67
C ILE A 93 -11.68 -7.14 -15.66
N ASN A 94 -11.72 -8.48 -15.74
CA ASN A 94 -12.98 -9.23 -15.72
C ASN A 94 -12.76 -10.66 -15.18
N GLY A 95 -13.07 -10.84 -13.91
CA GLY A 95 -12.90 -12.13 -13.24
C GLY A 95 -13.81 -13.25 -13.79
N THR A 96 -14.99 -12.91 -14.36
CA THR A 96 -15.89 -13.89 -14.97
C THR A 96 -15.34 -14.36 -16.31
N ALA A 97 -14.92 -13.43 -17.17
CA ALA A 97 -14.29 -13.76 -18.44
C ALA A 97 -13.01 -14.59 -18.26
N SER A 98 -12.20 -14.24 -17.25
CA SER A 98 -10.99 -14.99 -16.91
C SER A 98 -11.27 -16.45 -16.52
N ARG A 99 -12.41 -16.72 -15.84
CA ARG A 99 -12.82 -18.09 -15.53
C ARG A 99 -13.21 -18.88 -16.78
N LEU A 100 -13.89 -18.24 -17.75
CA LEU A 100 -14.28 -18.88 -19.00
C LEU A 100 -13.07 -19.34 -19.85
N VAL A 101 -11.94 -18.65 -19.73
CA VAL A 101 -10.67 -19.01 -20.39
C VAL A 101 -9.85 -20.01 -19.54
N GLY A 102 -10.42 -20.58 -18.48
CA GLY A 102 -9.78 -21.59 -17.65
C GLY A 102 -8.90 -21.06 -16.52
N LEU A 103 -8.83 -19.75 -16.27
CA LEU A 103 -8.08 -19.19 -15.16
C LEU A 103 -8.84 -19.36 -13.83
N ASN A 104 -8.14 -19.89 -12.82
CA ASN A 104 -8.72 -19.97 -11.47
C ASN A 104 -8.69 -18.61 -10.77
N SER A 105 -9.67 -17.74 -11.05
CA SER A 105 -9.74 -16.39 -10.50
C SER A 105 -9.83 -16.37 -8.97
N THR A 106 -10.36 -17.41 -8.33
CA THR A 106 -10.40 -17.56 -6.88
C THR A 106 -8.99 -17.71 -6.31
N MET A 107 -8.19 -18.61 -6.89
CA MET A 107 -6.82 -18.84 -6.45
C MET A 107 -5.92 -17.60 -6.67
N ILE A 108 -6.12 -16.91 -7.79
CA ILE A 108 -5.36 -15.69 -8.11
C ILE A 108 -5.67 -14.58 -7.09
N LYS A 109 -6.94 -14.35 -6.78
CA LYS A 109 -7.35 -13.41 -5.72
C LYS A 109 -6.74 -13.79 -4.37
N PHE A 110 -6.85 -15.06 -3.98
CA PHE A 110 -6.28 -15.55 -2.72
C PHE A 110 -4.78 -15.28 -2.64
N LEU A 111 -4.01 -15.60 -3.67
CA LEU A 111 -2.56 -15.35 -3.73
C LEU A 111 -2.23 -13.86 -3.64
N THR A 112 -3.03 -13.00 -4.26
CA THR A 112 -2.82 -11.54 -4.19
C THR A 112 -2.96 -11.03 -2.76
N TYR A 113 -3.98 -11.46 -2.00
CA TYR A 113 -4.14 -11.12 -0.60
C TYR A 113 -3.04 -11.72 0.29
N LEU A 114 -2.60 -12.94 0.01
CA LEU A 114 -1.50 -13.58 0.73
C LEU A 114 -0.20 -12.77 0.57
N ILE A 115 0.15 -12.41 -0.67
CA ILE A 115 1.34 -11.59 -0.98
C ILE A 115 1.24 -10.22 -0.28
N CYS A 116 0.08 -9.57 -0.37
CA CYS A 116 -0.16 -8.30 0.30
C CYS A 116 0.07 -8.41 1.83
N GLY A 117 -0.46 -9.46 2.46
CA GLY A 117 -0.28 -9.69 3.90
C GLY A 117 1.16 -10.02 4.31
N VAL A 118 1.94 -10.68 3.44
CA VAL A 118 3.38 -10.90 3.67
C VAL A 118 4.14 -9.57 3.59
N LEU A 119 3.88 -8.77 2.56
CA LEU A 119 4.52 -7.47 2.36
C LEU A 119 4.18 -6.48 3.49
N ALA A 120 2.93 -6.48 3.96
CA ALA A 120 2.51 -5.69 5.11
C ALA A 120 3.26 -6.12 6.40
N GLY A 121 3.49 -7.42 6.59
CA GLY A 121 4.31 -7.92 7.70
C GLY A 121 5.76 -7.45 7.63
N VAL A 122 6.37 -7.44 6.46
CA VAL A 122 7.74 -6.89 6.24
C VAL A 122 7.76 -5.40 6.56
N ALA A 123 6.76 -4.65 6.08
CA ALA A 123 6.66 -3.21 6.35
C ALA A 123 6.50 -2.92 7.86
N GLY A 124 5.65 -3.68 8.56
CA GLY A 124 5.47 -3.57 10.01
C GLY A 124 6.75 -3.90 10.80
N PHE A 125 7.49 -4.94 10.37
CA PHE A 125 8.78 -5.29 10.95
C PHE A 125 9.80 -4.16 10.81
N VAL A 126 9.91 -3.56 9.63
CA VAL A 126 10.82 -2.42 9.38
C VAL A 126 10.37 -1.20 10.18
N ALA A 127 9.06 -0.92 10.25
CA ALA A 127 8.54 0.22 11.02
C ALA A 127 8.85 0.10 12.51
N SER A 128 8.59 -1.06 13.12
CA SER A 128 8.87 -1.31 14.54
C SER A 128 10.38 -1.33 14.84
N SER A 129 11.20 -1.85 13.91
CA SER A 129 12.64 -1.82 14.03
C SER A 129 13.21 -0.39 14.02
N ARG A 130 12.58 0.53 13.27
CA ARG A 130 13.00 1.92 13.18
C ARG A 130 12.77 2.72 14.47
N ILE A 131 11.69 2.43 15.19
CA ILE A 131 11.36 3.10 16.45
C ILE A 131 11.78 2.31 17.69
N TYR A 132 12.43 1.15 17.50
CA TYR A 132 12.92 0.25 18.57
C TYR A 132 11.82 -0.19 19.56
N SER A 133 10.58 -0.18 19.10
CA SER A 133 9.42 -0.56 19.94
C SER A 133 8.31 -1.21 19.12
N ALA A 134 7.49 -1.98 19.80
CA ALA A 134 6.23 -2.50 19.28
C ALA A 134 5.09 -1.79 20.00
N ASP A 135 4.42 -0.88 19.30
CA ASP A 135 3.27 -0.13 19.78
C ASP A 135 2.03 -0.53 18.97
N ALA A 136 1.19 -1.36 19.57
CA ALA A 136 -0.03 -1.85 18.93
C ALA A 136 -1.08 -0.75 18.68
N ASN A 137 -0.97 0.39 19.37
CA ASN A 137 -1.92 1.48 19.26
C ASN A 137 -1.60 2.43 18.10
N ASN A 138 -0.31 2.76 17.90
CA ASN A 138 0.10 3.85 17.02
C ASN A 138 0.85 3.39 15.77
N ILE A 139 1.56 2.25 15.80
CA ILE A 139 2.28 1.76 14.62
C ILE A 139 1.30 1.45 13.48
N GLY A 140 1.57 2.04 12.33
CA GLY A 140 0.80 1.82 11.11
C GLY A 140 -0.61 2.45 11.12
N LEU A 141 -0.91 3.34 12.06
CA LEU A 141 -2.21 4.02 12.10
C LEU A 141 -2.39 4.89 10.84
N ASN A 142 -3.50 4.67 10.13
CA ASN A 142 -3.86 5.35 8.87
C ASN A 142 -2.89 5.12 7.69
N LEU A 143 -1.96 4.18 7.81
CA LEU A 143 -0.98 3.88 6.76
C LEU A 143 -1.66 3.20 5.56
N GLU A 144 -2.78 2.51 5.79
CA GLU A 144 -3.64 1.97 4.73
C GLU A 144 -4.23 3.06 3.84
N MET A 145 -4.62 4.19 4.42
CA MET A 145 -5.13 5.33 3.64
C MET A 145 -4.02 5.96 2.79
N ASP A 146 -2.85 6.18 3.37
CA ASP A 146 -1.68 6.68 2.62
C ASP A 146 -1.30 5.73 1.47
N ALA A 147 -1.40 4.41 1.68
CA ALA A 147 -1.13 3.42 0.64
C ALA A 147 -2.17 3.47 -0.50
N ILE A 148 -3.46 3.59 -0.18
CA ILE A 148 -4.53 3.75 -1.18
C ILE A 148 -4.31 5.04 -1.99
N LEU A 149 -4.02 6.15 -1.30
CA LEU A 149 -3.73 7.43 -1.93
C LEU A 149 -2.49 7.36 -2.84
N ALA A 150 -1.44 6.68 -2.40
CA ALA A 150 -0.23 6.47 -3.19
C ALA A 150 -0.50 5.69 -4.48
N VAL A 151 -1.30 4.63 -4.42
CA VAL A 151 -1.69 3.83 -5.59
C VAL A 151 -2.55 4.65 -6.55
N ALA A 152 -3.53 5.40 -6.04
CA ALA A 152 -4.38 6.27 -6.85
C ALA A 152 -3.57 7.39 -7.51
N LEU A 153 -2.66 8.04 -6.74
CA LEU A 153 -1.76 9.08 -7.24
C LEU A 153 -0.82 8.55 -8.32
N GLY A 154 -0.42 7.29 -8.22
CA GLY A 154 0.37 6.59 -9.22
C GLY A 154 -0.39 6.27 -10.52
N GLY A 155 -1.65 6.71 -10.65
CA GLY A 155 -2.48 6.52 -11.84
C GLY A 155 -3.10 5.12 -11.97
N ASN A 156 -3.12 4.35 -10.89
CA ASN A 156 -3.75 3.03 -10.89
C ASN A 156 -5.23 3.12 -10.53
N VAL A 157 -6.04 2.32 -11.21
CA VAL A 157 -7.49 2.26 -10.95
C VAL A 157 -7.76 1.35 -9.75
N LEU A 158 -8.40 1.88 -8.70
CA LEU A 158 -8.73 1.14 -7.49
C LEU A 158 -9.75 0.02 -7.70
N GLY A 159 -10.56 0.11 -8.77
CA GLY A 159 -11.54 -0.91 -9.13
C GLY A 159 -10.96 -2.18 -9.77
N GLY A 160 -9.65 -2.22 -10.00
CA GLY A 160 -8.95 -3.31 -10.69
C GLY A 160 -8.70 -3.01 -12.18
N GLY A 161 -7.98 -3.90 -12.83
CA GLY A 161 -7.57 -3.76 -14.23
C GLY A 161 -6.07 -3.63 -14.39
N LYS A 162 -5.66 -2.84 -15.38
CA LYS A 162 -4.23 -2.55 -15.61
C LYS A 162 -3.64 -1.76 -14.44
N PHE A 163 -2.44 -2.12 -14.06
CA PHE A 163 -1.73 -1.45 -12.98
C PHE A 163 -0.26 -1.19 -13.33
N SER A 164 0.31 -0.16 -12.72
CA SER A 164 1.72 0.20 -12.83
C SER A 164 2.40 0.15 -11.47
N LEU A 165 3.31 -0.80 -11.29
CA LEU A 165 4.11 -0.89 -10.06
C LEU A 165 4.95 0.38 -9.86
N MET A 166 5.61 0.86 -10.92
CA MET A 166 6.41 2.09 -10.85
C MET A 166 5.57 3.33 -10.54
N GLY A 167 4.34 3.40 -11.08
CA GLY A 167 3.39 4.43 -10.70
C GLY A 167 3.09 4.42 -9.21
N SER A 168 2.81 3.25 -8.63
CA SER A 168 2.58 3.12 -7.18
C SER A 168 3.79 3.53 -6.34
N VAL A 169 5.01 3.18 -6.77
CA VAL A 169 6.26 3.57 -6.08
C VAL A 169 6.44 5.08 -6.10
N ILE A 170 6.24 5.71 -7.26
CA ILE A 170 6.32 7.19 -7.39
C ILE A 170 5.24 7.85 -6.54
N GLY A 171 4.00 7.33 -6.55
CA GLY A 171 2.92 7.81 -5.70
C GLY A 171 3.25 7.73 -4.21
N ALA A 172 3.82 6.62 -3.75
CA ALA A 172 4.26 6.45 -2.37
C ALA A 172 5.34 7.47 -1.96
N TYR A 173 6.31 7.69 -2.86
CA TYR A 173 7.33 8.73 -2.66
C TYR A 173 6.72 10.12 -2.58
N THR A 174 5.75 10.42 -3.42
CA THR A 174 5.06 11.73 -3.44
C THR A 174 4.29 11.97 -2.13
N ILE A 175 3.54 10.97 -1.63
CA ILE A 175 2.83 11.07 -0.35
C ILE A 175 3.82 11.25 0.82
N GLN A 176 4.93 10.52 0.80
CA GLN A 176 5.95 10.64 1.85
C GLN A 176 6.67 11.99 1.79
N ALA A 177 7.01 12.49 0.60
CA ALA A 177 7.62 13.80 0.41
C ALA A 177 6.66 14.92 0.90
N LEU A 178 5.38 14.83 0.56
CA LEU A 178 4.35 15.74 1.06
C LEU A 178 4.30 15.74 2.58
N THR A 179 4.26 14.55 3.19
CA THR A 179 4.25 14.40 4.65
C THR A 179 5.46 15.06 5.31
N THR A 180 6.65 14.81 4.76
CA THR A 180 7.90 15.37 5.28
C THR A 180 7.94 16.90 5.12
N THR A 181 7.46 17.42 4.00
CA THR A 181 7.37 18.86 3.75
C THR A 181 6.42 19.54 4.74
N LEU A 182 5.24 18.96 4.99
CA LEU A 182 4.29 19.50 5.96
C LEU A 182 4.87 19.54 7.38
N TYR A 183 5.62 18.50 7.79
CA TYR A 183 6.34 18.53 9.07
C TYR A 183 7.42 19.62 9.11
N ALA A 184 8.16 19.83 8.02
CA ALA A 184 9.15 20.90 7.93
C ALA A 184 8.51 22.31 8.02
N MET A 185 7.24 22.44 7.64
CA MET A 185 6.44 23.68 7.80
C MET A 185 5.81 23.81 9.20
N ASN A 186 6.21 22.99 10.17
CA ASN A 186 5.67 22.97 11.54
C ASN A 186 4.16 22.67 11.63
N VAL A 187 3.60 21.94 10.66
CA VAL A 187 2.20 21.50 10.73
C VAL A 187 2.09 20.40 11.79
N LYS A 188 1.15 20.52 12.71
CA LYS A 188 0.91 19.54 13.77
C LYS A 188 0.44 18.20 13.18
N ALA A 189 0.79 17.10 13.83
CA ALA A 189 0.45 15.74 13.38
C ALA A 189 -1.06 15.56 13.18
N ASP A 190 -1.89 16.15 14.04
CA ASP A 190 -3.36 16.05 13.98
C ASP A 190 -3.95 16.75 12.74
N GLN A 191 -3.25 17.71 12.18
CA GLN A 191 -3.69 18.48 11.01
C GLN A 191 -3.22 17.87 9.68
N LEU A 192 -2.23 16.97 9.71
CA LEU A 192 -1.67 16.34 8.52
C LEU A 192 -2.70 15.68 7.60
N PRO A 193 -3.67 14.90 8.12
CA PRO A 193 -4.66 14.26 7.26
C PRO A 193 -5.47 15.25 6.43
N VAL A 194 -5.78 16.42 6.98
CA VAL A 194 -6.54 17.46 6.28
C VAL A 194 -5.74 18.03 5.10
N TYR A 195 -4.49 18.41 5.34
CA TYR A 195 -3.63 18.94 4.27
C TYR A 195 -3.34 17.88 3.19
N LYS A 196 -3.10 16.62 3.60
CA LYS A 196 -2.94 15.51 2.64
C LYS A 196 -4.20 15.34 1.79
N ALA A 197 -5.38 15.35 2.41
CA ALA A 197 -6.64 15.18 1.68
C ALA A 197 -6.85 16.28 0.64
N ILE A 198 -6.59 17.55 0.99
CA ILE A 198 -6.71 18.69 0.06
C ILE A 198 -5.78 18.52 -1.14
N VAL A 199 -4.50 18.22 -0.89
CA VAL A 199 -3.50 18.05 -1.97
C VAL A 199 -3.86 16.86 -2.86
N VAL A 200 -4.27 15.74 -2.26
CA VAL A 200 -4.65 14.54 -3.03
C VAL A 200 -5.90 14.80 -3.87
N VAL A 201 -6.92 15.46 -3.34
CA VAL A 201 -8.11 15.85 -4.11
C VAL A 201 -7.73 16.71 -5.32
N ILE A 202 -6.85 17.69 -5.13
CA ILE A 202 -6.36 18.52 -6.24
C ILE A 202 -5.68 17.67 -7.30
N ILE A 203 -4.73 16.80 -6.90
CA ILE A 203 -3.97 16.00 -7.85
C ILE A 203 -4.85 14.97 -8.57
N VAL A 204 -5.73 14.27 -7.86
CA VAL A 204 -6.64 13.28 -8.46
C VAL A 204 -7.64 13.97 -9.40
N THR A 205 -8.12 15.17 -9.05
CA THR A 205 -8.99 15.95 -9.95
C THR A 205 -8.25 16.33 -11.23
N LEU A 206 -7.01 16.78 -11.13
CA LEU A 206 -6.17 17.10 -12.31
C LEU A 206 -5.87 15.89 -13.19
N GLN A 207 -5.76 14.70 -12.60
CA GLN A 207 -5.54 13.45 -13.32
C GLN A 207 -6.82 12.86 -13.92
N SER A 208 -7.99 13.33 -13.50
CA SER A 208 -9.29 12.82 -13.99
C SER A 208 -9.42 13.00 -15.50
N PRO A 209 -9.83 11.95 -16.25
CA PRO A 209 -10.03 12.03 -17.70
C PRO A 209 -11.09 13.07 -18.09
N VAL A 210 -12.06 13.32 -17.21
CA VAL A 210 -13.10 14.34 -17.40
C VAL A 210 -12.47 15.73 -17.39
N PHE A 211 -11.60 16.01 -16.44
CA PHE A 211 -10.91 17.30 -16.32
C PHE A 211 -9.91 17.52 -17.46
N GLN A 212 -9.17 16.48 -17.85
CA GLN A 212 -8.27 16.54 -19.01
C GLN A 212 -9.02 16.80 -20.33
N SER A 213 -10.18 16.17 -20.53
CA SER A 213 -11.03 16.42 -21.70
C SER A 213 -11.60 17.85 -21.72
N PHE A 214 -11.93 18.37 -20.55
CA PHE A 214 -12.40 19.75 -20.41
C PHE A 214 -11.30 20.77 -20.76
N ILE A 215 -10.08 20.57 -20.27
CA ILE A 215 -8.93 21.41 -20.62
C ILE A 215 -8.61 21.32 -22.11
N ALA A 216 -8.63 20.12 -22.69
CA ALA A 216 -8.40 19.90 -24.12
C ALA A 216 -9.42 20.65 -24.97
N LYS A 217 -10.71 20.61 -24.61
CA LYS A 217 -11.78 21.37 -25.28
C LYS A 217 -11.59 22.88 -25.16
N GLN A 218 -11.17 23.37 -23.99
CA GLN A 218 -10.88 24.80 -23.82
C GLN A 218 -9.66 25.27 -24.64
N ARG A 219 -8.62 24.44 -24.71
CA ARG A 219 -7.44 24.76 -25.56
C ARG A 219 -7.80 24.77 -27.05
N ALA A 220 -8.62 23.83 -27.51
CA ALA A 220 -9.11 23.82 -28.89
C ALA A 220 -9.96 25.05 -29.23
N LYS A 221 -10.80 25.53 -28.27
CA LYS A 221 -11.59 26.75 -28.44
C LYS A 221 -10.76 28.06 -28.45
N LYS A 222 -9.56 28.06 -27.86
CA LYS A 222 -8.66 29.22 -27.87
C LYS A 222 -7.73 29.25 -29.06
N ALA A 223 -7.59 28.12 -29.78
CA ALA A 223 -6.76 27.98 -30.96
C ALA A 223 -7.53 28.14 -32.29
N ALA A 224 -8.86 28.18 -32.22
CA ALA A 224 -9.78 28.51 -33.31
C ALA A 224 -10.26 29.97 -33.16
#